data_c8f97dee6e5fcdf6f2034e0b5abd1a97
#
_entry.id   c8f97dee6e5fcdf6f2034e0b5abd1a97
#
_cell.length_a   1.000
_cell.length_b   1.000
_cell.length_c   1.000
_cell.angle_alpha   90.00
_cell.angle_beta   90.00
_cell.angle_gamma   90.00
#
_symmetry.space_group_name_H-M   'P 1'
#
loop_
_entity.id
_entity.type
_entity.pdbx_description
1 polymer ?
#
loop_
_entity_poly.entity_id
_entity_poly.type
_entity_poly.pdbx_seq_one_letter_code
_entity_poly.pdbx_strand_id
1 'polypeptide(L)'
;MTGLRLVLFAALAWSTAHGQRSHILKLGTIDVDLVEATPVVFKGRLYRFEYVRHNYWANKTGDDYFRFVDHETGRHTPAFAKGRVLGSAFVDGATVYVTGTGGKGKKWGAEQVWMFASRDLNNWQEWVALDLPGFSIFNTSLCKALDRYVLMFEIDKPKEQAGVPFTARFATSRDLRRWELTTPESNYAKDRYTAPHCLRYLDGYFYDFYLEAHDGYQTRVVRSKDLVHWEPSPLNPVLRASEEDRKIANPKLNEDQKQRIATAVNRNNSDIDFCEYKGRLIINYAWGNQKGVEHLAEAVYEGTESEFLKAWFPGSNRGARQ
;
A
#
# COMPACT_ATOMS: atom_id res chain seq x y z
N MET A 1 -66.24 7.59 39.43
CA MET A 1 -65.20 8.52 38.89
C MET A 1 -63.86 7.85 39.08
N THR A 2 -63.42 7.14 38.09
CA THR A 2 -62.17 6.31 38.08
C THR A 2 -61.13 7.05 37.30
N GLY A 3 -60.09 7.54 38.01
CA GLY A 3 -58.95 8.26 37.38
C GLY A 3 -57.95 7.30 36.83
N LEU A 4 -57.73 7.36 35.51
CA LEU A 4 -56.72 6.61 34.78
C LEU A 4 -55.38 7.33 34.90
N ARG A 5 -54.42 6.74 35.61
CA ARG A 5 -53.04 7.25 35.65
C ARG A 5 -52.26 6.71 34.43
N LEU A 6 -51.88 7.62 33.53
CA LEU A 6 -50.98 7.34 32.42
C LEU A 6 -49.55 7.27 32.96
N VAL A 7 -48.88 6.12 32.88
CA VAL A 7 -47.47 5.94 33.16
C VAL A 7 -46.73 6.07 31.85
N LEU A 8 -46.00 7.17 31.65
CA LEU A 8 -45.04 7.33 30.55
C LEU A 8 -43.77 6.52 30.84
N PHE A 9 -43.51 5.48 30.08
CA PHE A 9 -42.21 4.85 30.00
C PHE A 9 -41.30 5.65 29.06
N ALA A 10 -40.32 6.38 29.63
CA ALA A 10 -39.25 6.94 28.86
C ALA A 10 -38.24 5.83 28.54
N ALA A 11 -38.25 5.36 27.29
CA ALA A 11 -37.22 4.46 26.79
C ALA A 11 -35.91 5.27 26.57
N LEU A 12 -34.96 5.15 27.49
CA LEU A 12 -33.60 5.58 27.26
C LEU A 12 -32.97 4.68 26.19
N ALA A 13 -32.88 5.20 24.96
CA ALA A 13 -32.08 4.59 23.92
C ALA A 13 -30.60 4.79 24.29
N TRP A 14 -29.98 3.76 24.82
CA TRP A 14 -28.53 3.67 24.93
C TRP A 14 -27.98 3.47 23.52
N SER A 15 -27.57 4.55 22.88
CA SER A 15 -26.74 4.52 21.71
C SER A 15 -25.36 4.05 22.14
N THR A 16 -25.10 2.77 22.05
CA THR A 16 -23.75 2.23 22.13
C THR A 16 -23.03 2.66 20.84
N ALA A 17 -22.24 3.73 20.94
CA ALA A 17 -21.26 4.06 19.92
C ALA A 17 -20.20 2.93 19.88
N HIS A 18 -20.53 1.81 19.25
CA HIS A 18 -19.55 0.87 18.78
C HIS A 18 -18.79 1.59 17.68
N GLY A 19 -17.51 1.91 17.93
CA GLY A 19 -16.62 2.40 16.89
C GLY A 19 -16.73 1.50 15.69
N GLN A 20 -17.30 2.02 14.61
CA GLN A 20 -17.53 1.29 13.38
C GLN A 20 -16.15 0.96 12.82
N ARG A 21 -15.72 -0.30 12.93
CA ARG A 21 -14.52 -0.76 12.23
C ARG A 21 -14.72 -0.44 10.76
N SER A 22 -13.70 0.13 10.12
CA SER A 22 -13.74 0.34 8.68
C SER A 22 -13.91 -1.04 8.02
N HIS A 23 -15.07 -1.28 7.43
CA HIS A 23 -15.36 -2.57 6.81
C HIS A 23 -14.68 -2.64 5.45
N ILE A 24 -13.48 -3.18 5.43
CA ILE A 24 -12.85 -3.64 4.19
C ILE A 24 -13.55 -4.94 3.77
N LEU A 25 -14.18 -4.92 2.61
CA LEU A 25 -14.79 -6.09 2.00
C LEU A 25 -13.80 -6.75 1.06
N LYS A 26 -13.25 -7.89 1.45
CA LYS A 26 -12.39 -8.70 0.61
C LYS A 26 -13.19 -9.36 -0.50
N LEU A 27 -12.80 -9.12 -1.75
CA LEU A 27 -13.42 -9.73 -2.93
C LEU A 27 -12.77 -11.07 -3.27
N GLY A 28 -11.47 -11.20 -3.00
CA GLY A 28 -10.68 -12.38 -3.25
C GLY A 28 -9.55 -12.16 -4.23
N THR A 29 -8.98 -13.26 -4.71
CA THR A 29 -7.81 -13.28 -5.57
C THR A 29 -8.14 -12.88 -7.01
N ILE A 30 -7.33 -11.99 -7.56
CA ILE A 30 -7.43 -11.49 -8.93
C ILE A 30 -6.31 -11.98 -9.84
N ASP A 31 -5.18 -12.40 -9.28
CA ASP A 31 -4.08 -12.99 -10.04
C ASP A 31 -3.15 -13.83 -9.14
N VAL A 32 -2.30 -14.66 -9.77
CA VAL A 32 -1.29 -15.49 -9.10
C VAL A 32 0.10 -14.95 -9.36
N ASP A 33 1.02 -15.17 -8.41
CA ASP A 33 2.43 -14.75 -8.52
C ASP A 33 2.57 -13.25 -8.84
N LEU A 34 1.73 -12.42 -8.24
CA LEU A 34 1.84 -10.96 -8.24
C LEU A 34 1.73 -10.47 -6.80
N VAL A 35 2.57 -9.55 -6.42
CA VAL A 35 2.69 -9.03 -5.05
C VAL A 35 2.56 -7.52 -5.06
N GLU A 36 3.58 -6.80 -5.50
CA GLU A 36 3.61 -5.35 -5.50
C GLU A 36 2.71 -4.80 -6.62
N ALA A 37 1.57 -4.28 -6.22
CA ALA A 37 0.59 -3.68 -7.13
C ALA A 37 -0.03 -2.42 -6.52
N THR A 38 -0.08 -1.35 -7.30
CA THR A 38 -0.70 -0.09 -6.91
C THR A 38 -1.89 0.21 -7.80
N PRO A 39 -3.13 0.25 -7.29
CA PRO A 39 -4.26 0.75 -8.06
C PRO A 39 -4.16 2.28 -8.18
N VAL A 40 -4.40 2.81 -9.36
CA VAL A 40 -4.36 4.25 -9.64
C VAL A 40 -5.49 4.67 -10.55
N VAL A 41 -5.97 5.91 -10.36
CA VAL A 41 -6.89 6.54 -11.31
C VAL A 41 -6.10 7.52 -12.17
N PHE A 42 -6.10 7.26 -13.47
CA PHE A 42 -5.43 8.11 -14.44
C PHE A 42 -6.37 8.42 -15.61
N LYS A 43 -6.55 9.73 -15.89
CA LYS A 43 -7.48 10.22 -16.92
C LYS A 43 -8.90 9.64 -16.80
N GLY A 44 -9.40 9.53 -15.57
CA GLY A 44 -10.73 9.03 -15.25
C GLY A 44 -10.92 7.51 -15.36
N ARG A 45 -9.86 6.76 -15.63
CA ARG A 45 -9.87 5.29 -15.71
C ARG A 45 -9.05 4.68 -14.59
N LEU A 46 -9.51 3.53 -14.11
CA LEU A 46 -8.80 2.74 -13.10
C LEU A 46 -7.77 1.84 -13.79
N TYR A 47 -6.54 1.92 -13.34
CA TYR A 47 -5.44 1.04 -13.72
C TYR A 47 -4.84 0.41 -12.47
N ARG A 48 -4.17 -0.70 -12.68
CA ARG A 48 -3.31 -1.33 -11.68
C ARG A 48 -1.88 -1.32 -12.20
N PHE A 49 -0.98 -0.67 -11.47
CA PHE A 49 0.46 -0.84 -11.64
C PHE A 49 0.85 -2.22 -11.12
N GLU A 50 1.78 -2.89 -11.81
CA GLU A 50 2.31 -4.19 -11.42
C GLU A 50 3.83 -4.23 -11.60
N TYR A 51 4.53 -4.70 -10.57
CA TYR A 51 5.87 -5.21 -10.71
C TYR A 51 5.80 -6.69 -11.06
N VAL A 52 6.30 -7.07 -12.23
CA VAL A 52 6.29 -8.45 -12.74
C VAL A 52 7.70 -9.03 -12.65
N ARG A 53 7.91 -9.88 -11.67
CA ARG A 53 9.21 -10.54 -11.43
C ARG A 53 9.51 -11.56 -12.51
N HIS A 54 10.79 -11.79 -12.78
CA HIS A 54 11.25 -12.73 -13.83
C HIS A 54 10.74 -14.17 -13.65
N ASN A 55 10.44 -14.59 -12.43
CA ASN A 55 9.94 -15.92 -12.09
C ASN A 55 8.41 -15.98 -11.85
N TYR A 56 7.69 -14.88 -12.07
CA TYR A 56 6.25 -14.85 -11.87
C TYR A 56 5.50 -15.48 -13.05
N TRP A 57 4.33 -16.02 -12.77
CA TRP A 57 3.45 -16.64 -13.77
C TRP A 57 3.20 -15.76 -15.01
N ALA A 58 2.95 -14.47 -14.77
CA ALA A 58 2.66 -13.52 -15.85
C ALA A 58 3.89 -13.14 -16.68
N ASN A 59 5.11 -13.45 -16.23
CA ASN A 59 6.35 -13.07 -16.90
C ASN A 59 6.62 -14.00 -18.09
N LYS A 60 6.71 -13.42 -19.27
CA LYS A 60 7.03 -14.13 -20.54
C LYS A 60 8.35 -13.68 -21.15
N THR A 61 9.07 -12.76 -20.51
CA THR A 61 10.31 -12.17 -21.04
C THR A 61 11.56 -12.67 -20.34
N GLY A 62 11.44 -13.21 -19.12
CA GLY A 62 12.57 -13.59 -18.28
C GLY A 62 13.26 -12.43 -17.57
N ASP A 63 12.86 -11.19 -17.81
CA ASP A 63 13.34 -9.98 -17.14
C ASP A 63 12.33 -9.48 -16.10
N ASP A 64 12.79 -8.83 -15.06
CA ASP A 64 11.95 -8.01 -14.19
C ASP A 64 11.49 -6.77 -14.96
N TYR A 65 10.23 -6.34 -14.80
CA TYR A 65 9.70 -5.16 -15.45
C TYR A 65 8.44 -4.62 -14.75
N PHE A 66 8.05 -3.42 -15.12
CA PHE A 66 6.79 -2.79 -14.70
C PHE A 66 5.80 -2.70 -15.86
N ARG A 67 4.51 -2.73 -15.53
CA ARG A 67 3.41 -2.50 -16.47
C ARG A 67 2.20 -1.91 -15.76
N PHE A 68 1.24 -1.42 -16.53
CA PHE A 68 -0.10 -1.11 -16.06
C PHE A 68 -1.10 -2.07 -16.70
N VAL A 69 -2.14 -2.40 -15.95
CA VAL A 69 -3.29 -3.17 -16.43
C VAL A 69 -4.53 -2.31 -16.30
N ASP A 70 -5.23 -2.11 -17.39
CA ASP A 70 -6.52 -1.45 -17.39
C ASP A 70 -7.55 -2.35 -16.69
N HIS A 71 -8.13 -1.86 -15.61
CA HIS A 71 -8.99 -2.66 -14.73
C HIS A 71 -10.27 -3.16 -15.45
N GLU A 72 -10.84 -2.36 -16.36
CA GLU A 72 -12.06 -2.69 -17.08
C GLU A 72 -11.81 -3.71 -18.17
N THR A 73 -10.77 -3.50 -18.98
CA THR A 73 -10.50 -4.34 -20.14
C THR A 73 -9.55 -5.50 -19.86
N GLY A 74 -8.72 -5.39 -18.83
CA GLY A 74 -7.63 -6.31 -18.53
C GLY A 74 -6.46 -6.19 -19.51
N ARG A 75 -6.42 -5.16 -20.36
CA ARG A 75 -5.31 -4.94 -21.31
C ARG A 75 -4.10 -4.39 -20.58
N HIS A 76 -2.93 -4.90 -20.95
CA HIS A 76 -1.66 -4.44 -20.43
C HIS A 76 -1.09 -3.31 -21.31
N THR A 77 -0.42 -2.36 -20.67
CA THR A 77 0.48 -1.42 -21.36
C THR A 77 1.76 -2.17 -21.80
N PRO A 78 2.58 -1.58 -22.68
CA PRO A 78 3.93 -2.06 -22.90
C PRO A 78 4.72 -2.14 -21.59
N ALA A 79 5.59 -3.15 -21.47
CA ALA A 79 6.52 -3.28 -20.35
C ALA A 79 7.55 -2.16 -20.38
N PHE A 80 7.86 -1.59 -19.21
CA PHE A 80 8.88 -0.56 -19.05
C PHE A 80 9.76 -0.85 -17.82
N ALA A 81 10.78 -0.04 -17.58
CA ALA A 81 11.69 -0.15 -16.43
C ALA A 81 12.31 -1.54 -16.26
N LYS A 82 12.77 -2.16 -17.37
CA LYS A 82 13.41 -3.48 -17.32
C LYS A 82 14.58 -3.51 -16.35
N GLY A 83 14.64 -4.58 -15.55
CA GLY A 83 15.66 -4.78 -14.52
C GLY A 83 15.49 -3.88 -13.29
N ARG A 84 14.37 -3.18 -13.16
CA ARG A 84 13.98 -2.48 -11.94
C ARG A 84 12.99 -3.35 -11.16
N VAL A 85 13.01 -3.19 -9.84
CA VAL A 85 12.28 -4.05 -8.91
C VAL A 85 11.58 -3.21 -7.85
N LEU A 86 10.61 -3.81 -7.13
CA LEU A 86 10.00 -3.30 -5.90
C LEU A 86 9.45 -1.86 -6.06
N GLY A 87 8.67 -1.65 -7.12
CA GLY A 87 8.11 -0.35 -7.45
C GLY A 87 6.73 -0.10 -6.90
N SER A 88 6.36 1.19 -6.89
CA SER A 88 5.01 1.68 -6.60
C SER A 88 4.64 2.82 -7.55
N ALA A 89 3.33 3.10 -7.69
CA ALA A 89 2.86 4.16 -8.58
C ALA A 89 2.15 5.28 -7.80
N PHE A 90 2.26 6.50 -8.32
CA PHE A 90 1.64 7.69 -7.77
C PHE A 90 1.16 8.60 -8.91
N VAL A 91 -0.02 9.19 -8.76
CA VAL A 91 -0.58 10.12 -9.75
C VAL A 91 -0.62 11.53 -9.19
N ASP A 92 -0.02 12.48 -9.92
CA ASP A 92 -0.18 13.92 -9.63
C ASP A 92 -0.62 14.66 -10.91
N GLY A 93 -1.85 15.13 -10.88
CA GLY A 93 -2.49 15.79 -12.01
C GLY A 93 -2.53 14.92 -13.27
N ALA A 94 -1.90 15.37 -14.34
CA ALA A 94 -1.88 14.67 -15.63
C ALA A 94 -0.67 13.73 -15.81
N THR A 95 0.07 13.42 -14.75
CA THR A 95 1.30 12.62 -14.81
C THR A 95 1.21 11.45 -13.83
N VAL A 96 1.56 10.28 -14.31
CA VAL A 96 1.82 9.10 -13.47
C VAL A 96 3.31 9.02 -13.21
N TYR A 97 3.67 8.94 -11.95
CA TYR A 97 5.02 8.69 -11.48
C TYR A 97 5.12 7.26 -10.96
N VAL A 98 6.22 6.60 -11.25
CA VAL A 98 6.53 5.28 -10.71
C VAL A 98 7.91 5.35 -10.08
N THR A 99 8.04 4.80 -8.89
CA THR A 99 9.32 4.58 -8.25
C THR A 99 9.71 3.12 -8.39
N GLY A 100 11.00 2.84 -8.37
CA GLY A 100 11.50 1.47 -8.36
C GLY A 100 12.95 1.46 -7.92
N THR A 101 13.43 0.32 -7.47
CA THR A 101 14.79 0.19 -7.01
C THR A 101 15.65 -0.52 -8.05
N GLY A 102 16.94 -0.23 -8.04
CA GLY A 102 17.90 -0.82 -8.97
C GLY A 102 19.31 -0.34 -8.66
N GLY A 103 20.29 -0.91 -9.35
CA GLY A 103 21.68 -0.56 -9.12
C GLY A 103 22.63 -1.37 -9.99
N LYS A 104 23.91 -1.20 -9.80
CA LYS A 104 24.94 -1.98 -10.49
C LYS A 104 25.02 -3.38 -9.90
N GLY A 105 24.53 -4.38 -10.63
CA GLY A 105 24.69 -5.80 -10.30
C GLY A 105 23.43 -6.45 -9.68
N LYS A 106 23.45 -7.78 -9.60
CA LYS A 106 22.38 -8.64 -9.07
C LYS A 106 22.51 -8.84 -7.55
N LYS A 107 22.69 -7.77 -6.78
CA LYS A 107 22.74 -7.89 -5.33
C LYS A 107 21.33 -7.78 -4.74
N TRP A 108 21.07 -8.51 -3.67
CA TRP A 108 19.90 -8.31 -2.83
C TRP A 108 19.96 -6.93 -2.18
N GLY A 109 18.93 -6.11 -2.44
CA GLY A 109 18.91 -4.69 -2.11
C GLY A 109 19.65 -3.83 -3.15
N ALA A 110 19.15 -2.64 -3.35
CA ALA A 110 19.66 -1.68 -4.32
C ALA A 110 20.32 -0.48 -3.63
N GLU A 111 21.21 0.21 -4.35
CA GLU A 111 21.79 1.48 -3.89
C GLU A 111 21.06 2.70 -4.48
N GLN A 112 20.15 2.47 -5.45
CA GLN A 112 19.47 3.55 -6.16
C GLN A 112 17.96 3.39 -6.11
N VAL A 113 17.27 4.53 -5.99
CA VAL A 113 15.85 4.66 -6.31
C VAL A 113 15.74 5.39 -7.64
N TRP A 114 15.01 4.77 -8.56
CA TRP A 114 14.70 5.30 -9.88
C TRP A 114 13.29 5.88 -9.88
N MET A 115 13.12 6.93 -10.65
CA MET A 115 11.84 7.56 -10.91
C MET A 115 11.51 7.47 -12.40
N PHE A 116 10.27 7.18 -12.69
CA PHE A 116 9.70 7.16 -14.04
C PHE A 116 8.49 8.09 -14.08
N ALA A 117 8.31 8.81 -15.18
CA ALA A 117 7.16 9.68 -15.37
C ALA A 117 6.54 9.49 -16.75
N SER A 118 5.22 9.42 -16.81
CA SER A 118 4.47 9.31 -18.06
C SER A 118 3.18 10.09 -18.01
N ARG A 119 2.78 10.62 -19.17
CA ARG A 119 1.47 11.26 -19.39
C ARG A 119 0.50 10.42 -20.20
N ASP A 120 0.91 9.20 -20.61
CA ASP A 120 0.11 8.33 -21.48
C ASP A 120 0.25 6.83 -21.18
N LEU A 121 1.06 6.45 -20.17
CA LEU A 121 1.40 5.09 -19.76
C LEU A 121 2.18 4.28 -20.81
N ASN A 122 2.62 4.91 -21.90
CA ASN A 122 3.36 4.26 -23.00
C ASN A 122 4.77 4.83 -23.15
N ASN A 123 4.90 6.14 -23.01
CA ASN A 123 6.17 6.84 -23.13
C ASN A 123 6.65 7.29 -21.75
N TRP A 124 7.86 6.89 -21.37
CA TRP A 124 8.41 7.10 -20.04
C TRP A 124 9.69 7.92 -20.08
N GLN A 125 9.75 8.94 -19.24
CA GLN A 125 11.01 9.59 -18.86
C GLN A 125 11.52 8.89 -17.60
N GLU A 126 12.84 8.67 -17.50
CA GLU A 126 13.44 8.04 -16.33
C GLU A 126 14.65 8.83 -15.81
N TRP A 127 14.87 8.76 -14.50
CA TRP A 127 16.05 9.33 -13.84
C TRP A 127 16.30 8.65 -12.49
N VAL A 128 17.54 8.78 -12.01
CA VAL A 128 17.87 8.40 -10.63
C VAL A 128 17.37 9.49 -9.69
N ALA A 129 16.49 9.12 -8.77
CA ALA A 129 15.98 10.00 -7.71
C ALA A 129 16.94 10.05 -6.53
N LEU A 130 17.39 8.89 -6.05
CA LEU A 130 18.38 8.76 -4.99
C LEU A 130 19.52 7.85 -5.46
N ASP A 131 20.74 8.23 -5.16
CA ASP A 131 21.94 7.39 -5.30
C ASP A 131 22.65 7.36 -3.93
N LEU A 132 22.57 6.22 -3.24
CA LEU A 132 22.98 6.06 -1.85
C LEU A 132 23.97 4.89 -1.73
N PRO A 133 25.24 5.09 -2.11
CA PRO A 133 26.27 4.06 -1.98
C PRO A 133 26.36 3.52 -0.55
N GLY A 134 26.39 2.19 -0.40
CA GLY A 134 26.43 1.52 0.90
C GLY A 134 25.06 1.26 1.53
N PHE A 135 23.98 1.79 0.95
CA PHE A 135 22.63 1.39 1.34
C PHE A 135 22.21 0.09 0.66
N SER A 136 21.21 -0.55 1.24
CA SER A 136 20.49 -1.66 0.63
C SER A 136 19.02 -1.33 0.73
N ILE A 137 18.45 -0.91 -0.40
CA ILE A 137 17.12 -0.34 -0.53
C ILE A 137 16.17 -1.37 -1.14
N PHE A 138 14.92 -1.36 -0.70
CA PHE A 138 13.87 -2.29 -1.12
C PHE A 138 12.63 -1.53 -1.61
N ASN A 139 11.44 -1.86 -1.08
CA ASN A 139 10.19 -1.25 -1.52
C ASN A 139 10.17 0.27 -1.32
N THR A 140 9.35 0.91 -2.13
CA THR A 140 9.19 2.36 -2.13
C THR A 140 7.72 2.74 -2.10
N SER A 141 7.41 3.89 -1.52
CA SER A 141 6.09 4.52 -1.60
C SER A 141 6.24 6.04 -1.70
N LEU A 142 5.40 6.67 -2.51
CA LEU A 142 5.46 8.11 -2.78
C LEU A 142 4.13 8.77 -2.44
N CYS A 143 4.17 9.85 -1.68
CA CYS A 143 3.01 10.71 -1.48
C CYS A 143 3.36 12.19 -1.65
N LYS A 144 2.34 13.04 -1.78
CA LYS A 144 2.47 14.51 -1.80
C LYS A 144 1.91 15.08 -0.52
N ALA A 145 2.73 15.83 0.20
CA ALA A 145 2.40 16.46 1.46
C ALA A 145 2.60 17.98 1.34
N LEU A 146 1.50 18.74 1.30
CA LEU A 146 1.52 20.19 1.13
C LEU A 146 2.31 20.63 -0.12
N ASP A 147 3.47 21.26 0.05
CA ASP A 147 4.33 21.81 -0.99
C ASP A 147 5.46 20.87 -1.46
N ARG A 148 5.50 19.65 -0.94
CA ARG A 148 6.58 18.70 -1.23
C ARG A 148 6.10 17.27 -1.43
N TYR A 149 6.93 16.48 -2.04
CA TYR A 149 6.79 15.02 -2.15
C TYR A 149 7.59 14.38 -1.03
N VAL A 150 7.08 13.26 -0.51
CA VAL A 150 7.75 12.41 0.47
C VAL A 150 7.88 11.02 -0.13
N LEU A 151 9.10 10.59 -0.29
CA LEU A 151 9.46 9.24 -0.69
C LEU A 151 9.83 8.45 0.55
N MET A 152 9.08 7.39 0.81
CA MET A 152 9.45 6.33 1.75
C MET A 152 10.19 5.25 0.98
N PHE A 153 11.24 4.70 1.56
CA PHE A 153 11.94 3.53 1.06
C PHE A 153 12.48 2.69 2.22
N GLU A 154 12.47 1.39 2.05
CA GLU A 154 12.92 0.46 3.05
C GLU A 154 14.41 0.20 2.95
N ILE A 155 15.07 0.00 4.09
CA ILE A 155 16.49 -0.29 4.16
C ILE A 155 16.79 -1.47 5.09
N ASP A 156 17.81 -2.26 4.75
CA ASP A 156 18.46 -3.20 5.66
C ASP A 156 19.93 -2.86 5.93
N LYS A 157 20.46 -1.86 5.23
CA LYS A 157 21.81 -1.27 5.42
C LYS A 157 21.74 0.24 5.20
N PRO A 158 22.59 1.01 5.89
CA PRO A 158 23.56 0.57 6.90
C PRO A 158 22.86 0.12 8.19
N LYS A 159 23.43 -0.86 8.90
CA LYS A 159 22.78 -1.53 10.05
C LYS A 159 22.47 -0.60 11.22
N GLU A 160 23.29 0.40 11.46
CA GLU A 160 23.09 1.41 12.49
C GLU A 160 21.83 2.28 12.23
N GLN A 161 21.41 2.40 10.97
CA GLN A 161 20.19 3.08 10.59
C GLN A 161 19.00 2.12 10.47
N ALA A 162 19.22 0.93 9.96
CA ALA A 162 18.15 -0.03 9.69
C ALA A 162 17.67 -0.80 10.94
N GLY A 163 18.57 -1.16 11.85
CA GLY A 163 18.22 -2.06 12.96
C GLY A 163 17.77 -3.43 12.44
N VAL A 164 16.55 -3.84 12.79
CA VAL A 164 15.88 -5.02 12.22
C VAL A 164 15.46 -4.70 10.79
N PRO A 165 15.77 -5.52 9.78
CA PRO A 165 15.26 -5.32 8.42
C PRO A 165 13.73 -5.57 8.37
N PHE A 166 12.97 -4.83 7.65
CA PHE A 166 13.28 -3.69 6.78
C PHE A 166 12.72 -2.43 7.45
N THR A 167 13.53 -1.42 7.63
CA THR A 167 13.18 -0.18 8.31
C THR A 167 12.77 0.88 7.28
N ALA A 168 11.67 1.60 7.52
CA ALA A 168 11.29 2.72 6.67
C ALA A 168 12.22 3.91 6.87
N ARG A 169 12.70 4.47 5.77
CA ARG A 169 13.53 5.66 5.64
C ARG A 169 12.81 6.66 4.74
N PHE A 170 13.03 7.96 4.93
CA PHE A 170 12.32 8.99 4.18
C PHE A 170 13.26 9.97 3.52
N ALA A 171 12.82 10.49 2.36
CA ALA A 171 13.41 11.63 1.67
C ALA A 171 12.33 12.58 1.20
N THR A 172 12.66 13.87 1.06
CA THR A 172 11.72 14.90 0.61
C THR A 172 12.20 15.59 -0.63
N SER A 173 11.28 16.05 -1.49
CA SER A 173 11.57 16.79 -2.71
C SER A 173 10.46 17.80 -3.01
N ARG A 174 10.79 18.92 -3.65
CA ARG A 174 9.80 19.87 -4.19
C ARG A 174 9.53 19.67 -5.68
N ASP A 175 10.42 18.99 -6.38
CA ASP A 175 10.42 18.91 -7.84
C ASP A 175 10.56 17.47 -8.38
N LEU A 176 10.59 16.45 -7.50
CA LEU A 176 10.82 15.03 -7.82
C LEU A 176 12.18 14.74 -8.45
N ARG A 177 13.08 15.74 -8.50
CA ARG A 177 14.43 15.65 -9.08
C ARG A 177 15.51 15.72 -8.02
N ARG A 178 15.38 16.65 -7.08
CA ARG A 178 16.33 16.88 -6.00
C ARG A 178 15.71 16.37 -4.71
N TRP A 179 16.36 15.42 -4.09
CA TRP A 179 15.87 14.75 -2.88
C TRP A 179 16.82 14.99 -1.71
N GLU A 180 16.25 15.26 -0.57
CA GLU A 180 16.96 15.44 0.69
C GLU A 180 16.51 14.33 1.66
N LEU A 181 17.48 13.59 2.20
CA LEU A 181 17.19 12.60 3.25
C LEU A 181 16.68 13.31 4.51
N THR A 182 15.64 12.77 5.11
CA THR A 182 15.25 13.18 6.46
C THR A 182 16.30 12.77 7.48
N THR A 183 16.21 13.29 8.70
CA THR A 183 17.14 12.89 9.77
C THR A 183 16.92 11.42 10.17
N PRO A 184 17.93 10.73 10.73
CA PRO A 184 17.79 9.32 11.13
C PRO A 184 16.71 9.06 12.20
N GLU A 185 16.31 10.07 12.95
CA GLU A 185 15.23 10.00 13.95
C GLU A 185 13.87 9.69 13.31
N SER A 186 13.70 10.01 12.03
CA SER A 186 12.49 9.67 11.29
C SER A 186 12.44 8.21 10.79
N ASN A 187 13.50 7.43 10.97
CA ASN A 187 13.50 6.01 10.60
C ASN A 187 12.47 5.25 11.45
N TYR A 188 11.49 4.63 10.80
CA TYR A 188 10.41 3.96 11.48
C TYR A 188 10.68 2.46 11.64
N ALA A 189 10.39 1.96 12.87
CA ALA A 189 10.40 0.56 13.25
C ALA A 189 11.76 -0.14 13.10
N LYS A 190 12.82 0.43 13.73
CA LYS A 190 14.15 -0.19 13.81
C LYS A 190 14.20 -1.44 14.68
N ASP A 191 13.21 -1.68 15.51
CA ASP A 191 13.14 -2.72 16.53
C ASP A 191 12.44 -4.00 16.07
N ARG A 192 11.78 -3.98 14.90
CA ARG A 192 11.00 -5.09 14.39
C ARG A 192 10.91 -5.09 12.86
N TYR A 193 10.49 -6.23 12.30
CA TYR A 193 10.24 -6.37 10.87
C TYR A 193 8.96 -5.61 10.49
N THR A 194 9.10 -4.64 9.58
CA THR A 194 8.01 -3.91 8.96
C THR A 194 8.30 -3.73 7.48
N ALA A 195 7.60 -4.46 6.60
CA ALA A 195 7.76 -4.34 5.14
C ALA A 195 6.71 -5.19 4.42
N PRO A 196 6.14 -4.72 3.29
CA PRO A 196 6.31 -3.39 2.69
C PRO A 196 5.43 -2.31 3.33
N HIS A 197 5.59 -1.08 2.83
CA HIS A 197 4.91 0.12 3.32
C HIS A 197 4.13 0.83 2.21
N CYS A 198 3.00 1.45 2.59
CA CYS A 198 2.18 2.31 1.73
C CYS A 198 1.90 3.63 2.46
N LEU A 199 2.55 4.70 2.02
CA LEU A 199 2.48 6.01 2.65
C LEU A 199 1.40 6.88 1.99
N ARG A 200 0.57 7.53 2.82
CA ARG A 200 -0.44 8.52 2.41
C ARG A 200 -0.32 9.78 3.25
N TYR A 201 -0.80 10.90 2.71
CA TYR A 201 -0.87 12.16 3.45
C TYR A 201 -2.26 12.76 3.35
N LEU A 202 -2.84 13.08 4.51
CA LEU A 202 -4.15 13.74 4.60
C LEU A 202 -4.23 14.62 5.85
N ASP A 203 -4.73 15.85 5.68
CA ASP A 203 -5.07 16.76 6.79
C ASP A 203 -3.95 16.91 7.85
N GLY A 204 -2.71 17.04 7.38
CA GLY A 204 -1.55 17.25 8.25
C GLY A 204 -0.97 15.99 8.87
N TYR A 205 -1.46 14.81 8.51
CA TYR A 205 -0.93 13.53 8.94
C TYR A 205 -0.41 12.68 7.80
N PHE A 206 0.73 12.05 7.99
CA PHE A 206 1.17 10.89 7.25
C PHE A 206 0.50 9.66 7.85
N TYR A 207 -0.04 8.80 7.01
CA TYR A 207 -0.57 7.49 7.33
C TYR A 207 0.31 6.44 6.64
N ASP A 208 0.86 5.53 7.42
CA ASP A 208 1.72 4.48 6.91
C ASP A 208 1.07 3.12 7.17
N PHE A 209 0.66 2.46 6.09
CA PHE A 209 0.15 1.11 6.11
C PHE A 209 1.31 0.17 5.82
N TYR A 210 1.54 -0.81 6.68
CA TYR A 210 2.71 -1.68 6.55
C TYR A 210 2.42 -3.10 7.04
N LEU A 211 3.20 -4.04 6.53
CA LEU A 211 3.20 -5.40 7.06
C LEU A 211 4.04 -5.45 8.33
N GLU A 212 3.53 -6.07 9.38
CA GLU A 212 4.27 -6.37 10.60
C GLU A 212 4.27 -7.86 10.87
N ALA A 213 5.46 -8.42 11.17
CA ALA A 213 5.59 -9.78 11.69
C ALA A 213 5.22 -9.78 13.18
N HIS A 214 3.93 -9.86 13.45
CA HIS A 214 3.34 -9.87 14.79
C HIS A 214 2.14 -10.82 14.80
N ASP A 215 2.22 -11.89 15.58
CA ASP A 215 1.20 -12.94 15.63
C ASP A 215 0.76 -13.39 14.21
N GLY A 216 1.76 -13.82 13.41
CA GLY A 216 1.67 -13.99 11.97
C GLY A 216 2.18 -12.74 11.23
N TYR A 217 1.68 -12.53 10.01
CA TYR A 217 2.00 -11.37 9.19
C TYR A 217 0.72 -10.59 8.92
N GLN A 218 0.62 -9.39 9.48
CA GLN A 218 -0.59 -8.58 9.45
C GLN A 218 -0.32 -7.20 8.88
N THR A 219 -1.21 -6.71 8.04
CA THR A 219 -1.20 -5.27 7.67
C THR A 219 -1.69 -4.44 8.85
N ARG A 220 -0.93 -3.42 9.18
CA ARG A 220 -1.22 -2.45 10.25
C ARG A 220 -1.13 -1.04 9.72
N VAL A 221 -1.58 -0.06 10.51
CA VAL A 221 -1.48 1.36 10.17
C VAL A 221 -1.04 2.17 11.38
N VAL A 222 -0.14 3.11 11.11
CA VAL A 222 0.27 4.18 12.02
C VAL A 222 0.08 5.53 11.35
N ARG A 223 0.08 6.60 12.13
CA ARG A 223 0.11 7.96 11.58
C ARG A 223 1.11 8.84 12.31
N SER A 224 1.60 9.87 11.62
CA SER A 224 2.54 10.85 12.15
C SER A 224 2.29 12.24 11.56
N LYS A 225 2.60 13.29 12.29
CA LYS A 225 2.61 14.68 11.78
C LYS A 225 3.98 15.10 11.21
N ASP A 226 5.03 14.43 11.64
CA ASP A 226 6.41 14.87 11.44
C ASP A 226 7.38 13.78 10.95
N LEU A 227 6.86 12.56 10.67
CA LEU A 227 7.62 11.37 10.31
C LEU A 227 8.56 10.83 11.41
N VAL A 228 8.50 11.42 12.61
CA VAL A 228 9.32 11.02 13.76
C VAL A 228 8.47 10.35 14.83
N HIS A 229 7.36 10.99 15.20
CA HIS A 229 6.48 10.50 16.24
C HIS A 229 5.27 9.79 15.62
N TRP A 230 5.24 8.47 15.76
CA TRP A 230 4.22 7.63 15.14
C TRP A 230 3.21 7.11 16.17
N GLU A 231 1.93 7.29 15.88
CA GLU A 231 0.79 6.82 16.67
C GLU A 231 0.17 5.60 16.00
N PRO A 232 0.18 4.42 16.66
CA PRO A 232 -0.49 3.24 16.11
C PRO A 232 -2.01 3.37 16.19
N SER A 233 -2.71 2.87 15.17
CA SER A 233 -4.17 2.78 15.22
C SER A 233 -4.61 1.85 16.35
N PRO A 234 -5.60 2.26 17.17
CA PRO A 234 -6.20 1.39 18.19
C PRO A 234 -7.04 0.26 17.55
N LEU A 235 -7.31 0.34 16.25
CA LEU A 235 -8.12 -0.63 15.50
C LEU A 235 -7.30 -1.65 14.71
N ASN A 236 -5.97 -1.61 14.81
CA ASN A 236 -5.11 -2.61 14.16
C ASN A 236 -5.48 -4.05 14.55
N PRO A 237 -5.32 -5.03 13.67
CA PRO A 237 -4.78 -4.92 12.33
C PRO A 237 -5.79 -4.45 11.29
N VAL A 238 -5.28 -3.90 10.16
CA VAL A 238 -6.06 -3.50 8.97
C VAL A 238 -6.52 -4.71 8.18
N LEU A 239 -5.57 -5.59 7.83
CA LEU A 239 -5.83 -6.86 7.16
C LEU A 239 -5.05 -7.99 7.84
N ARG A 240 -5.61 -9.18 7.78
CA ARG A 240 -4.97 -10.44 8.17
C ARG A 240 -5.46 -11.57 7.28
N ALA A 241 -4.68 -12.64 7.19
CA ALA A 241 -5.04 -13.83 6.44
C ALA A 241 -6.43 -14.36 6.84
N SER A 242 -7.24 -14.71 5.86
CA SER A 242 -8.58 -15.28 6.04
C SER A 242 -8.98 -16.11 4.83
N GLU A 243 -10.08 -16.87 4.94
CA GLU A 243 -10.56 -17.71 3.83
C GLU A 243 -11.11 -16.88 2.66
N GLU A 244 -11.49 -15.62 2.90
CA GLU A 244 -11.91 -14.70 1.83
C GLU A 244 -10.81 -14.46 0.80
N ASP A 245 -9.55 -14.56 1.18
CA ASP A 245 -8.41 -14.35 0.27
C ASP A 245 -8.40 -15.38 -0.87
N ARG A 246 -8.91 -16.61 -0.62
CA ARG A 246 -9.01 -17.69 -1.62
C ARG A 246 -10.20 -17.59 -2.56
N LYS A 247 -11.15 -16.69 -2.30
CA LYS A 247 -12.25 -16.45 -3.25
C LYS A 247 -11.67 -16.02 -4.60
N ILE A 248 -12.33 -16.38 -5.68
CA ILE A 248 -11.92 -16.00 -7.03
C ILE A 248 -12.67 -14.74 -7.43
N ALA A 249 -11.99 -13.60 -7.39
CA ALA A 249 -12.55 -12.32 -7.81
C ALA A 249 -12.40 -12.09 -9.32
N ASN A 250 -11.38 -12.68 -9.97
CA ASN A 250 -11.21 -12.61 -11.40
C ASN A 250 -11.69 -13.92 -12.09
N PRO A 251 -12.84 -13.90 -12.77
CA PRO A 251 -13.39 -15.10 -13.42
C PRO A 251 -12.56 -15.59 -14.62
N LYS A 252 -11.60 -14.78 -15.11
CA LYS A 252 -10.72 -15.14 -16.23
C LYS A 252 -9.53 -16.03 -15.83
N LEU A 253 -9.35 -16.29 -14.54
CA LEU A 253 -8.33 -17.23 -14.06
C LEU A 253 -8.63 -18.63 -14.59
N ASN A 254 -7.60 -19.30 -15.11
CA ASN A 254 -7.73 -20.67 -15.58
C ASN A 254 -7.75 -21.68 -14.40
N GLU A 255 -8.04 -22.95 -14.71
CA GLU A 255 -8.20 -23.96 -13.66
C GLU A 255 -6.89 -24.23 -12.89
N ASP A 256 -5.74 -24.16 -13.54
CA ASP A 256 -4.45 -24.30 -12.86
C ASP A 256 -4.20 -23.17 -11.85
N GLN A 257 -4.49 -21.93 -12.25
CA GLN A 257 -4.41 -20.77 -11.34
C GLN A 257 -5.38 -20.91 -10.15
N LYS A 258 -6.62 -21.32 -10.41
CA LYS A 258 -7.62 -21.55 -9.36
C LYS A 258 -7.18 -22.66 -8.40
N GLN A 259 -6.62 -23.75 -8.92
CA GLN A 259 -6.10 -24.84 -8.09
C GLN A 259 -4.92 -24.39 -7.22
N ARG A 260 -4.01 -23.57 -7.75
CA ARG A 260 -2.91 -22.99 -6.99
C ARG A 260 -3.43 -22.11 -5.83
N ILE A 261 -4.45 -21.29 -6.09
CA ILE A 261 -5.10 -20.45 -5.08
C ILE A 261 -5.74 -21.34 -4.00
N ALA A 262 -6.50 -22.34 -4.39
CA ALA A 262 -7.23 -23.21 -3.46
C ALA A 262 -6.30 -23.97 -2.48
N THR A 263 -5.10 -24.34 -2.95
CA THR A 263 -4.13 -25.13 -2.17
C THR A 263 -3.06 -24.30 -1.46
N ALA A 264 -2.98 -23.00 -1.74
CA ALA A 264 -1.97 -22.13 -1.16
C ALA A 264 -2.12 -22.01 0.36
N VAL A 265 -1.00 -22.02 1.07
CA VAL A 265 -0.95 -21.72 2.50
C VAL A 265 -1.08 -20.21 2.67
N ASN A 266 -2.07 -19.76 3.41
CA ASN A 266 -2.32 -18.36 3.69
C ASN A 266 -1.86 -18.00 5.12
N ARG A 267 -0.84 -17.15 5.23
CA ARG A 267 -0.26 -16.69 6.51
C ARG A 267 -0.13 -15.17 6.62
N ASN A 268 -0.36 -14.45 5.52
CA ASN A 268 -0.17 -13.01 5.45
C ASN A 268 -1.24 -12.31 4.64
N ASN A 269 -1.42 -11.03 4.93
CA ASN A 269 -1.90 -10.03 3.99
C ASN A 269 -0.90 -8.88 4.01
N SER A 270 -0.23 -8.65 2.90
CA SER A 270 0.86 -7.69 2.73
C SER A 270 0.64 -6.79 1.53
N ASP A 271 1.56 -5.89 1.27
CA ASP A 271 1.62 -5.08 0.05
C ASP A 271 0.31 -4.34 -0.24
N ILE A 272 -0.35 -3.86 0.81
CA ILE A 272 -1.58 -3.09 0.66
C ILE A 272 -1.28 -1.78 -0.07
N ASP A 273 -2.07 -1.51 -1.11
CA ASP A 273 -2.14 -0.19 -1.74
C ASP A 273 -3.56 0.08 -2.21
N PHE A 274 -3.92 1.36 -2.36
CA PHE A 274 -5.31 1.71 -2.66
C PHE A 274 -5.43 3.05 -3.38
N CYS A 275 -6.56 3.23 -4.10
CA CYS A 275 -6.98 4.51 -4.63
C CYS A 275 -8.50 4.68 -4.55
N GLU A 276 -8.95 5.92 -4.52
CA GLU A 276 -10.38 6.23 -4.64
C GLU A 276 -10.82 6.20 -6.10
N TYR A 277 -11.88 5.43 -6.36
CA TYR A 277 -12.50 5.36 -7.69
C TYR A 277 -14.02 5.25 -7.60
N LYS A 278 -14.75 6.19 -8.19
CA LYS A 278 -16.22 6.24 -8.23
C LYS A 278 -16.87 6.14 -6.84
N GLY A 279 -16.31 6.86 -5.87
CA GLY A 279 -16.86 6.99 -4.51
C GLY A 279 -16.55 5.84 -3.57
N ARG A 280 -15.63 4.95 -3.92
CA ARG A 280 -15.14 3.90 -3.05
C ARG A 280 -13.64 3.70 -3.23
N LEU A 281 -12.97 3.08 -2.26
CA LEU A 281 -11.60 2.63 -2.43
C LEU A 281 -11.56 1.27 -3.11
N ILE A 282 -10.66 1.18 -4.07
CA ILE A 282 -10.16 -0.08 -4.60
C ILE A 282 -8.85 -0.37 -3.88
N ILE A 283 -8.77 -1.52 -3.24
CA ILE A 283 -7.63 -1.93 -2.42
C ILE A 283 -7.03 -3.18 -3.05
N ASN A 284 -5.74 -3.13 -3.39
CA ASN A 284 -4.99 -4.33 -3.75
C ASN A 284 -4.10 -4.75 -2.57
N TYR A 285 -3.90 -6.04 -2.39
CA TYR A 285 -3.02 -6.59 -1.37
C TYR A 285 -2.54 -7.98 -1.79
N ALA A 286 -1.37 -8.37 -1.33
CA ALA A 286 -0.87 -9.72 -1.53
C ALA A 286 -1.23 -10.63 -0.36
N TRP A 287 -1.36 -11.92 -0.63
CA TRP A 287 -1.53 -12.96 0.38
C TRP A 287 -0.79 -14.23 -0.02
N GLY A 288 -0.38 -15.01 0.96
CA GLY A 288 0.33 -16.25 0.72
C GLY A 288 1.10 -16.77 1.93
N ASN A 289 2.26 -17.40 1.68
CA ASN A 289 3.00 -18.09 2.73
C ASN A 289 4.26 -17.37 3.22
N GLN A 290 4.59 -16.19 2.69
CA GLN A 290 5.84 -15.44 2.93
C GLN A 290 7.11 -16.25 2.59
N LYS A 291 7.00 -17.22 1.71
CA LYS A 291 8.10 -18.11 1.29
C LYS A 291 8.07 -18.40 -0.22
N GLY A 292 7.74 -17.40 -1.02
CA GLY A 292 7.75 -17.47 -2.48
C GLY A 292 6.45 -18.00 -3.11
N VAL A 293 5.37 -18.15 -2.36
CA VAL A 293 4.02 -18.37 -2.88
C VAL A 293 3.15 -17.23 -2.41
N GLU A 294 2.90 -16.29 -3.31
CA GLU A 294 2.13 -15.07 -3.07
C GLU A 294 1.15 -14.84 -4.22
N HIS A 295 -0.04 -14.37 -3.89
CA HIS A 295 -1.11 -14.07 -4.84
C HIS A 295 -1.65 -12.68 -4.61
N LEU A 296 -2.11 -12.03 -5.67
CA LEU A 296 -2.71 -10.70 -5.60
C LEU A 296 -4.22 -10.81 -5.41
N ALA A 297 -4.73 -10.11 -4.42
CA ALA A 297 -6.15 -10.01 -4.13
C ALA A 297 -6.66 -8.56 -4.22
N GLU A 298 -7.98 -8.44 -4.32
CA GLU A 298 -8.68 -7.16 -4.31
C GLU A 298 -9.69 -7.11 -3.17
N ALA A 299 -9.80 -5.93 -2.57
CA ALA A 299 -10.85 -5.59 -1.62
C ALA A 299 -11.40 -4.20 -1.93
N VAL A 300 -12.53 -3.87 -1.32
CA VAL A 300 -13.13 -2.54 -1.44
C VAL A 300 -13.49 -1.99 -0.06
N TYR A 301 -13.50 -0.66 0.03
CA TYR A 301 -14.10 0.06 1.13
C TYR A 301 -15.10 1.06 0.56
N GLU A 302 -16.36 0.99 1.02
CA GLU A 302 -17.43 1.91 0.58
C GLU A 302 -17.25 3.25 1.28
N GLY A 303 -16.68 4.22 0.58
CA GLY A 303 -16.37 5.57 1.04
C GLY A 303 -15.12 6.15 0.40
N THR A 304 -14.81 7.38 0.77
CA THR A 304 -13.66 8.14 0.27
C THR A 304 -12.36 7.71 0.94
N GLU A 305 -11.22 8.05 0.35
CA GLU A 305 -9.91 7.87 0.96
C GLU A 305 -9.81 8.62 2.30
N SER A 306 -10.36 9.82 2.36
CA SER A 306 -10.39 10.61 3.60
C SER A 306 -11.15 9.91 4.73
N GLU A 307 -12.32 9.33 4.43
CA GLU A 307 -13.09 8.57 5.41
C GLU A 307 -12.35 7.32 5.86
N PHE A 308 -11.74 6.58 4.93
CA PHE A 308 -10.95 5.39 5.22
C PHE A 308 -9.78 5.69 6.16
N LEU A 309 -8.95 6.68 5.84
CA LEU A 309 -7.79 7.05 6.65
C LEU A 309 -8.19 7.49 8.06
N LYS A 310 -9.23 8.32 8.17
CA LYS A 310 -9.73 8.83 9.47
C LYS A 310 -10.39 7.76 10.32
N ALA A 311 -11.05 6.78 9.70
CA ALA A 311 -11.73 5.70 10.41
C ALA A 311 -10.79 4.85 11.28
N TRP A 312 -9.51 4.77 10.93
CA TRP A 312 -8.50 4.05 11.73
C TRP A 312 -8.12 4.75 13.03
N PHE A 313 -8.45 6.05 13.20
CA PHE A 313 -8.09 6.85 14.37
C PHE A 313 -9.33 7.52 14.99
N PRO A 314 -10.28 6.75 15.55
CA PRO A 314 -11.50 7.30 16.13
C PRO A 314 -11.17 8.20 17.34
N GLY A 315 -11.85 9.32 17.44
CA GLY A 315 -11.72 10.27 18.57
C GLY A 315 -10.77 11.45 18.32
N SER A 316 -10.03 11.50 17.21
CA SER A 316 -9.17 12.64 16.89
C SER A 316 -9.93 13.93 16.52
N ASN A 317 -11.24 13.86 16.28
CA ASN A 317 -12.08 15.01 15.93
C ASN A 317 -12.66 15.78 17.15
N ARG A 318 -12.32 15.44 18.39
CA ARG A 318 -12.88 16.12 19.56
C ARG A 318 -12.22 17.47 19.90
N GLY A 319 -11.16 17.86 19.19
CA GLY A 319 -10.38 19.08 19.47
C GLY A 319 -10.67 20.29 18.58
N ALA A 320 -11.56 20.22 17.60
CA ALA A 320 -11.80 21.30 16.62
C ALA A 320 -13.10 22.10 16.87
N ARG A 321 -13.69 21.99 18.06
CA ARG A 321 -14.82 22.85 18.49
C ARG A 321 -14.47 23.47 19.85
N GLN A 322 -13.67 24.50 19.83
CA GLN A 322 -13.64 25.57 20.84
C GLN A 322 -13.34 26.88 20.14
#